data_969e4b2441811ceb942e00d22ebf031d
#
_entry.id   969e4b2441811ceb942e00d22ebf031d
#
_cell.length_a   1.000
_cell.length_b   1.000
_cell.length_c   1.000
_cell.angle_alpha   90.00
_cell.angle_beta   90.00
_cell.angle_gamma   90.00
#
_symmetry.space_group_name_H-M   'P 1'
#
loop_
_entity.id
_entity.type
_entity.pdbx_description
1 polymer ?
#
loop_
_entity_poly.entity_id
_entity_poly.type
_entity_poly.pdbx_seq_one_letter_code
_entity_poly.pdbx_strand_id
1 'polypeptide(L)'
;PAKVVNIVGQIKYPGSYPLMQGMNVKDLLAAAGNLTLTAEEDYAVVVRTTNSRDLEVLTVSLSNERLLATPLQAEDQLYVFSKNQDRADALAPVMARLASQATKDIDNQLITISGEVRFPGVYPYSTNMRIPDLVSAAGGLTESAYLDEMEISRFYTDKKTVAGRNTFIQKLSDEMADSMTTLQAKDVVQIRRIPQWYEEKYVELSGEFTFPGRYLVRDGDSLKDVIERAGGFTDLAYPGAAVFIRESVATKNQQELKRLEKALGKQLEIAMAAKAMTATIGTQATAPDMDKITNLIEPGDMAGLGRVAIDLMAQFSGEQDQVEVFPNDTLFVPRKPATVQILGEVQMNSAHVFDSE
;
A
#
# COMPACT_ATOMS: atom_id res chain seq x y z
N PRO A 1 -40.05 -28.87 -14.89
CA PRO A 1 -39.67 -27.57 -14.43
C PRO A 1 -39.14 -26.76 -15.61
N ALA A 2 -39.59 -25.47 -15.72
CA ALA A 2 -39.07 -24.57 -16.74
C ALA A 2 -37.56 -24.40 -16.55
N LYS A 3 -36.80 -24.54 -17.65
CA LYS A 3 -35.35 -24.26 -17.60
C LYS A 3 -35.19 -22.75 -17.52
N VAL A 4 -34.43 -22.26 -16.54
CA VAL A 4 -34.18 -20.84 -16.28
C VAL A 4 -32.69 -20.54 -16.31
N VAL A 5 -32.34 -19.30 -16.61
CA VAL A 5 -31.03 -18.69 -16.44
C VAL A 5 -31.17 -17.47 -15.55
N ASN A 6 -30.13 -17.16 -14.78
CA ASN A 6 -30.15 -16.06 -13.84
C ASN A 6 -29.16 -14.98 -14.26
N ILE A 7 -29.51 -13.71 -14.02
CA ILE A 7 -28.61 -12.58 -14.21
C ILE A 7 -28.64 -11.69 -12.98
N VAL A 8 -27.48 -11.30 -12.51
CA VAL A 8 -27.29 -10.48 -11.29
C VAL A 8 -26.28 -9.38 -11.54
N GLY A 9 -26.34 -8.32 -10.74
CA GLY A 9 -25.40 -7.22 -10.76
C GLY A 9 -25.89 -5.99 -11.53
N GLN A 10 -25.00 -5.37 -12.31
CA GLN A 10 -25.23 -4.07 -12.96
C GLN A 10 -26.06 -4.18 -14.26
N ILE A 11 -27.27 -4.62 -14.11
CA ILE A 11 -28.27 -4.79 -15.15
C ILE A 11 -29.58 -4.09 -14.77
N LYS A 12 -30.39 -3.63 -15.73
CA LYS A 12 -31.63 -2.91 -15.40
C LYS A 12 -32.63 -3.75 -14.63
N TYR A 13 -32.80 -5.00 -15.04
CA TYR A 13 -33.77 -5.91 -14.44
C TYR A 13 -33.07 -7.24 -14.07
N PRO A 14 -32.37 -7.30 -12.92
CA PRO A 14 -31.76 -8.55 -12.45
C PRO A 14 -32.86 -9.56 -12.06
N GLY A 15 -32.61 -10.84 -12.30
CA GLY A 15 -33.57 -11.89 -11.97
C GLY A 15 -33.40 -13.15 -12.78
N SER A 16 -34.44 -14.00 -12.75
CA SER A 16 -34.50 -15.26 -13.47
C SER A 16 -35.29 -15.14 -14.76
N TYR A 17 -34.76 -15.65 -15.84
CA TYR A 17 -35.36 -15.63 -17.18
C TYR A 17 -35.54 -17.02 -17.73
N PRO A 18 -36.61 -17.29 -18.47
CA PRO A 18 -36.81 -18.58 -19.13
C PRO A 18 -35.71 -18.80 -20.18
N LEU A 19 -35.08 -19.97 -20.16
CA LEU A 19 -34.09 -20.36 -21.17
C LEU A 19 -34.81 -20.75 -22.47
N MET A 20 -34.58 -19.98 -23.53
CA MET A 20 -35.06 -20.29 -24.87
C MET A 20 -34.05 -21.14 -25.64
N GLN A 21 -34.51 -21.85 -26.66
CA GLN A 21 -33.64 -22.64 -27.51
C GLN A 21 -32.62 -21.78 -28.24
N GLY A 22 -31.33 -22.07 -28.05
CA GLY A 22 -30.25 -21.31 -28.69
C GLY A 22 -29.95 -19.96 -28.03
N MET A 23 -30.56 -19.66 -26.88
CA MET A 23 -30.31 -18.41 -26.13
C MET A 23 -28.83 -18.26 -25.74
N ASN A 24 -28.30 -17.06 -25.96
CA ASN A 24 -26.94 -16.70 -25.64
C ASN A 24 -26.89 -15.52 -24.64
N VAL A 25 -25.69 -15.08 -24.25
CA VAL A 25 -25.52 -13.96 -23.32
C VAL A 25 -26.14 -12.67 -23.84
N LYS A 26 -26.03 -12.36 -25.14
CA LYS A 26 -26.62 -11.17 -25.76
C LYS A 26 -28.17 -11.16 -25.63
N ASP A 27 -28.80 -12.30 -25.87
CA ASP A 27 -30.22 -12.46 -25.73
C ASP A 27 -30.70 -12.26 -24.29
N LEU A 28 -29.95 -12.80 -23.33
CA LEU A 28 -30.23 -12.61 -21.90
C LEU A 28 -30.10 -11.14 -21.48
N LEU A 29 -29.05 -10.44 -21.92
CA LEU A 29 -28.85 -9.03 -21.66
C LEU A 29 -30.00 -8.20 -22.22
N ALA A 30 -30.40 -8.47 -23.45
CA ALA A 30 -31.55 -7.79 -24.08
C ALA A 30 -32.86 -8.02 -23.31
N ALA A 31 -33.12 -9.26 -22.89
CA ALA A 31 -34.30 -9.61 -22.09
C ALA A 31 -34.27 -8.92 -20.69
N ALA A 32 -33.11 -8.73 -20.11
CA ALA A 32 -32.90 -8.08 -18.81
C ALA A 32 -32.83 -6.54 -18.92
N GLY A 33 -33.10 -5.95 -20.08
CA GLY A 33 -33.14 -4.50 -20.29
C GLY A 33 -31.78 -3.84 -20.48
N ASN A 34 -30.76 -4.61 -20.80
CA ASN A 34 -29.35 -4.21 -20.99
C ASN A 34 -28.66 -3.67 -19.74
N LEU A 35 -27.40 -3.32 -19.91
CA LEU A 35 -26.48 -2.86 -18.86
C LEU A 35 -26.92 -1.52 -18.26
N THR A 36 -26.55 -1.29 -17.00
CA THR A 36 -26.58 0.04 -16.39
C THR A 36 -25.39 0.88 -16.84
N LEU A 37 -25.40 2.19 -16.60
CA LEU A 37 -24.30 3.09 -16.95
C LEU A 37 -22.98 2.78 -16.21
N THR A 38 -23.07 2.14 -15.06
CA THR A 38 -21.92 1.78 -14.22
C THR A 38 -21.45 0.35 -14.44
N ALA A 39 -22.06 -0.38 -15.36
CA ALA A 39 -21.69 -1.76 -15.64
C ALA A 39 -20.30 -1.87 -16.27
N GLU A 40 -19.57 -2.91 -15.85
CA GLU A 40 -18.33 -3.33 -16.48
C GLU A 40 -18.65 -4.06 -17.80
N GLU A 41 -18.00 -3.65 -18.87
CA GLU A 41 -18.22 -4.23 -20.20
C GLU A 41 -17.14 -5.24 -20.60
N ASP A 42 -15.94 -5.11 -20.04
CA ASP A 42 -14.81 -5.97 -20.43
C ASP A 42 -14.72 -7.25 -19.62
N TYR A 43 -15.48 -7.36 -18.53
CA TYR A 43 -15.47 -8.55 -17.69
C TYR A 43 -16.85 -8.85 -17.09
N ALA A 44 -17.35 -10.03 -17.41
CA ALA A 44 -18.50 -10.67 -16.77
C ALA A 44 -18.22 -12.15 -16.61
N VAL A 45 -18.96 -12.82 -15.75
CA VAL A 45 -18.73 -14.25 -15.44
C VAL A 45 -20.02 -15.01 -15.57
N VAL A 46 -20.01 -16.09 -16.36
CA VAL A 46 -21.06 -17.11 -16.35
C VAL A 46 -20.62 -18.24 -15.47
N VAL A 47 -21.37 -18.49 -14.41
CA VAL A 47 -21.19 -19.64 -13.52
C VAL A 47 -22.17 -20.71 -13.92
N ARG A 48 -21.63 -21.86 -14.28
CA ARG A 48 -22.37 -23.03 -14.78
C ARG A 48 -22.22 -24.19 -13.83
N THR A 49 -23.30 -24.89 -13.55
CA THR A 49 -23.24 -26.18 -12.85
C THR A 49 -23.22 -27.30 -13.89
N THR A 50 -22.14 -28.05 -13.91
CA THR A 50 -21.99 -29.22 -14.83
C THR A 50 -22.88 -30.40 -14.44
N ASN A 51 -22.98 -31.38 -15.32
CA ASN A 51 -23.74 -32.60 -15.02
C ASN A 51 -23.20 -33.40 -13.81
N SER A 52 -21.92 -33.25 -13.49
CA SER A 52 -21.26 -33.77 -12.26
C SER A 52 -21.55 -32.95 -11.01
N ARG A 53 -22.30 -31.85 -11.12
CA ARG A 53 -22.60 -30.84 -10.08
C ARG A 53 -21.40 -29.98 -9.68
N ASP A 54 -20.32 -30.04 -10.42
CA ASP A 54 -19.18 -29.15 -10.24
C ASP A 54 -19.48 -27.78 -10.88
N LEU A 55 -18.87 -26.73 -10.34
CA LEU A 55 -18.92 -25.41 -10.96
C LEU A 55 -17.86 -25.30 -12.05
N GLU A 56 -18.28 -24.78 -13.17
CA GLU A 56 -17.44 -24.26 -14.24
C GLU A 56 -17.65 -22.76 -14.36
N VAL A 57 -16.57 -22.02 -14.57
CA VAL A 57 -16.61 -20.57 -14.72
C VAL A 57 -16.16 -20.24 -16.14
N LEU A 58 -16.97 -19.42 -16.82
CA LEU A 58 -16.69 -18.90 -18.14
C LEU A 58 -16.55 -17.39 -18.05
N THR A 59 -15.42 -16.85 -18.46
CA THR A 59 -15.21 -15.41 -18.57
C THR A 59 -15.82 -14.92 -19.87
N VAL A 60 -16.58 -13.82 -19.80
CA VAL A 60 -17.25 -13.20 -20.93
C VAL A 60 -16.95 -11.70 -20.92
N SER A 61 -16.47 -11.17 -22.04
CA SER A 61 -16.46 -9.71 -22.28
C SER A 61 -17.76 -9.33 -22.95
N LEU A 62 -18.46 -8.36 -22.38
CA LEU A 62 -19.74 -7.86 -22.88
C LEU A 62 -19.57 -6.84 -24.00
N SER A 63 -18.31 -6.37 -24.24
CA SER A 63 -17.91 -5.55 -25.38
C SER A 63 -17.55 -6.38 -26.62
N ASN A 64 -17.29 -7.70 -26.45
CA ASN A 64 -16.85 -8.58 -27.52
C ASN A 64 -18.02 -9.42 -28.08
N GLU A 65 -18.43 -9.15 -29.34
CA GLU A 65 -19.56 -9.82 -29.95
C GLU A 65 -19.44 -11.36 -30.02
N ARG A 66 -18.20 -11.88 -30.16
CA ARG A 66 -17.98 -13.35 -30.17
C ARG A 66 -18.27 -13.97 -28.81
N LEU A 67 -17.89 -13.28 -27.73
CA LEU A 67 -18.13 -13.76 -26.36
C LEU A 67 -19.58 -13.54 -25.93
N LEU A 68 -20.25 -12.51 -26.46
CA LEU A 68 -21.69 -12.34 -26.30
C LEU A 68 -22.52 -13.46 -26.94
N ALA A 69 -21.97 -14.14 -27.95
CA ALA A 69 -22.61 -15.31 -28.57
C ALA A 69 -22.44 -16.60 -27.75
N THR A 70 -21.83 -16.54 -26.55
CA THR A 70 -21.68 -17.70 -25.65
C THR A 70 -23.04 -18.31 -25.33
N PRO A 71 -23.28 -19.59 -25.68
CA PRO A 71 -24.58 -20.24 -25.46
C PRO A 71 -24.81 -20.49 -23.96
N LEU A 72 -26.00 -20.17 -23.50
CA LEU A 72 -26.41 -20.41 -22.12
C LEU A 72 -27.05 -21.78 -21.95
N GLN A 73 -26.88 -22.33 -20.75
CA GLN A 73 -27.47 -23.58 -20.31
C GLN A 73 -28.45 -23.34 -19.15
N ALA A 74 -29.25 -24.35 -18.84
CA ALA A 74 -30.15 -24.27 -17.70
C ALA A 74 -29.35 -24.09 -16.41
N GLU A 75 -29.85 -23.20 -15.52
CA GLU A 75 -29.24 -22.86 -14.23
C GLU A 75 -27.94 -22.05 -14.32
N ASP A 76 -27.51 -21.62 -15.53
CA ASP A 76 -26.42 -20.66 -15.65
C ASP A 76 -26.74 -19.37 -14.91
N GLN A 77 -25.73 -18.81 -14.27
CA GLN A 77 -25.83 -17.51 -13.60
C GLN A 77 -24.80 -16.55 -14.18
N LEU A 78 -25.27 -15.47 -14.79
CA LEU A 78 -24.44 -14.37 -15.32
C LEU A 78 -24.26 -13.30 -14.24
N TYR A 79 -23.01 -13.01 -13.89
CA TYR A 79 -22.60 -11.91 -13.01
C TYR A 79 -22.11 -10.74 -13.85
N VAL A 80 -22.75 -9.58 -13.70
CA VAL A 80 -22.34 -8.31 -14.32
C VAL A 80 -21.86 -7.37 -13.23
N PHE A 81 -20.59 -6.98 -13.29
CA PHE A 81 -19.95 -6.20 -12.23
C PHE A 81 -20.09 -4.69 -12.44
N SER A 82 -19.77 -3.92 -11.41
CA SER A 82 -19.62 -2.47 -11.48
C SER A 82 -18.18 -2.09 -11.84
N LYS A 83 -18.02 -1.05 -12.67
CA LYS A 83 -16.69 -0.47 -12.97
C LYS A 83 -15.97 0.08 -11.72
N ASN A 84 -16.73 0.46 -10.68
CA ASN A 84 -16.22 1.24 -9.55
C ASN A 84 -16.23 0.49 -8.21
N GLN A 85 -16.57 -0.80 -8.20
CA GLN A 85 -16.66 -1.61 -6.98
C GLN A 85 -15.77 -2.85 -7.09
N ASP A 86 -15.17 -3.21 -5.95
CA ASP A 86 -14.48 -4.48 -5.82
C ASP A 86 -15.46 -5.64 -6.07
N ARG A 87 -14.98 -6.65 -6.75
CA ARG A 87 -15.77 -7.82 -7.17
C ARG A 87 -15.69 -8.96 -6.17
N ALA A 88 -14.84 -8.84 -5.16
CA ALA A 88 -14.55 -9.89 -4.19
C ALA A 88 -15.81 -10.36 -3.48
N ASP A 89 -16.65 -9.44 -3.01
CA ASP A 89 -17.89 -9.79 -2.29
C ASP A 89 -18.88 -10.54 -3.19
N ALA A 90 -19.04 -10.09 -4.43
CA ALA A 90 -19.94 -10.73 -5.39
C ALA A 90 -19.46 -12.14 -5.80
N LEU A 91 -18.15 -12.34 -5.86
CA LEU A 91 -17.52 -13.60 -6.24
C LEU A 91 -17.26 -14.54 -5.06
N ALA A 92 -17.33 -14.06 -3.82
CA ALA A 92 -17.03 -14.86 -2.64
C ALA A 92 -17.78 -16.21 -2.57
N PRO A 93 -19.11 -16.30 -2.84
CA PRO A 93 -19.81 -17.58 -2.85
C PRO A 93 -19.33 -18.53 -3.94
N VAL A 94 -18.99 -18.00 -5.12
CA VAL A 94 -18.48 -18.77 -6.25
C VAL A 94 -17.09 -19.33 -5.90
N MET A 95 -16.21 -18.49 -5.40
CA MET A 95 -14.85 -18.86 -4.98
C MET A 95 -14.86 -19.93 -3.88
N ALA A 96 -15.74 -19.78 -2.88
CA ALA A 96 -15.88 -20.76 -1.81
C ALA A 96 -16.31 -22.15 -2.34
N ARG A 97 -17.24 -22.19 -3.30
CA ARG A 97 -17.66 -23.44 -3.94
C ARG A 97 -16.54 -24.05 -4.79
N LEU A 98 -15.82 -23.24 -5.59
CA LEU A 98 -14.67 -23.71 -6.38
C LEU A 98 -13.57 -24.28 -5.47
N ALA A 99 -13.29 -23.62 -4.35
CA ALA A 99 -12.33 -24.11 -3.36
C ALA A 99 -12.78 -25.43 -2.72
N SER A 100 -14.07 -25.59 -2.45
CA SER A 100 -14.62 -26.83 -1.86
C SER A 100 -14.64 -28.02 -2.83
N GLN A 101 -14.60 -27.77 -4.14
CA GLN A 101 -14.52 -28.80 -5.17
C GLN A 101 -13.09 -29.34 -5.34
N ALA A 102 -12.10 -28.63 -4.84
CA ALA A 102 -10.70 -29.01 -4.97
C ALA A 102 -10.44 -30.33 -4.23
N THR A 103 -9.89 -31.31 -4.96
CA THR A 103 -9.50 -32.64 -4.47
C THR A 103 -8.08 -32.94 -4.91
N LYS A 104 -7.59 -34.13 -4.64
CA LYS A 104 -6.27 -34.57 -5.13
C LYS A 104 -6.19 -34.59 -6.67
N ASP A 105 -7.32 -34.85 -7.33
CA ASP A 105 -7.41 -35.01 -8.79
C ASP A 105 -8.01 -33.78 -9.50
N ILE A 106 -8.64 -32.90 -8.76
CA ILE A 106 -9.24 -31.64 -9.26
C ILE A 106 -8.54 -30.47 -8.62
N ASP A 107 -7.84 -29.69 -9.43
CA ASP A 107 -7.17 -28.49 -8.95
C ASP A 107 -8.15 -27.42 -8.49
N ASN A 108 -7.75 -26.66 -7.47
CA ASN A 108 -8.50 -25.47 -7.06
C ASN A 108 -8.52 -24.46 -8.22
N GLN A 109 -9.70 -24.22 -8.78
CA GLN A 109 -9.92 -23.35 -9.94
C GLN A 109 -9.92 -21.86 -9.55
N LEU A 110 -8.89 -21.43 -8.84
CA LEU A 110 -8.66 -20.05 -8.45
C LEU A 110 -7.31 -19.57 -8.96
N ILE A 111 -7.23 -18.27 -9.26
CA ILE A 111 -6.03 -17.58 -9.71
C ILE A 111 -5.89 -16.29 -8.92
N THR A 112 -4.65 -15.83 -8.71
CA THR A 112 -4.38 -14.61 -7.94
C THR A 112 -3.70 -13.56 -8.81
N ILE A 113 -4.13 -12.31 -8.69
CA ILE A 113 -3.43 -11.16 -9.25
C ILE A 113 -3.15 -10.14 -8.15
N SER A 114 -1.96 -9.56 -8.16
CA SER A 114 -1.48 -8.61 -7.17
C SER A 114 -0.69 -7.48 -7.82
N GLY A 115 -0.40 -6.42 -7.06
CA GLY A 115 0.34 -5.25 -7.53
C GLY A 115 -0.55 -4.23 -8.21
N GLU A 116 -0.08 -3.62 -9.29
CA GLU A 116 -0.65 -2.43 -9.91
C GLU A 116 -1.85 -2.72 -10.82
N VAL A 117 -2.90 -3.27 -10.23
CA VAL A 117 -4.22 -3.43 -10.79
C VAL A 117 -5.26 -2.77 -9.90
N ARG A 118 -6.43 -2.46 -10.45
CA ARG A 118 -7.45 -1.69 -9.71
C ARG A 118 -8.02 -2.45 -8.51
N PHE A 119 -8.24 -3.76 -8.66
CA PHE A 119 -8.78 -4.65 -7.63
C PHE A 119 -7.88 -5.89 -7.50
N PRO A 120 -6.75 -5.80 -6.79
CA PRO A 120 -5.91 -6.97 -6.54
C PRO A 120 -6.66 -7.99 -5.69
N GLY A 121 -6.50 -9.27 -6.00
CA GLY A 121 -7.21 -10.31 -5.26
C GLY A 121 -7.17 -11.69 -5.90
N VAL A 122 -8.05 -12.56 -5.43
CA VAL A 122 -8.26 -13.91 -5.96
C VAL A 122 -9.49 -13.89 -6.84
N TYR A 123 -9.36 -14.56 -8.00
CA TYR A 123 -10.42 -14.65 -9.00
C TYR A 123 -10.69 -16.08 -9.42
N PRO A 124 -11.91 -16.40 -9.90
CA PRO A 124 -12.18 -17.68 -10.51
C PRO A 124 -11.33 -17.85 -11.77
N TYR A 125 -10.69 -18.99 -11.89
CA TYR A 125 -9.99 -19.37 -13.13
C TYR A 125 -10.99 -19.93 -14.15
N SER A 126 -10.92 -19.44 -15.38
CA SER A 126 -11.66 -19.99 -16.52
C SER A 126 -10.71 -20.72 -17.48
N THR A 127 -11.21 -21.73 -18.15
CA THR A 127 -10.42 -22.50 -19.13
C THR A 127 -9.88 -21.59 -20.23
N ASN A 128 -8.60 -21.71 -20.55
CA ASN A 128 -7.86 -20.89 -21.52
C ASN A 128 -7.78 -19.39 -21.14
N MET A 129 -7.91 -19.06 -19.88
CA MET A 129 -7.74 -17.68 -19.36
C MET A 129 -6.37 -17.14 -19.71
N ARG A 130 -6.31 -15.92 -20.18
CA ARG A 130 -5.09 -15.19 -20.55
C ARG A 130 -4.87 -13.99 -19.65
N ILE A 131 -3.70 -13.34 -19.78
CA ILE A 131 -3.35 -12.16 -19.00
C ILE A 131 -4.38 -11.03 -19.15
N PRO A 132 -4.84 -10.65 -20.38
CA PRO A 132 -5.86 -9.61 -20.51
C PRO A 132 -7.18 -9.95 -19.78
N ASP A 133 -7.58 -11.21 -19.80
CA ASP A 133 -8.81 -11.64 -19.11
C ASP A 133 -8.68 -11.44 -17.59
N LEU A 134 -7.53 -11.81 -17.02
CA LEU A 134 -7.25 -11.66 -15.59
C LEU A 134 -7.09 -10.19 -15.19
N VAL A 135 -6.43 -9.38 -16.03
CA VAL A 135 -6.32 -7.93 -15.81
C VAL A 135 -7.71 -7.28 -15.87
N SER A 136 -8.56 -7.65 -16.83
CA SER A 136 -9.95 -7.18 -16.90
C SER A 136 -10.77 -7.64 -15.69
N ALA A 137 -10.54 -8.88 -15.21
CA ALA A 137 -11.12 -9.36 -13.96
C ALA A 137 -10.74 -8.47 -12.77
N ALA A 138 -9.52 -7.97 -12.72
CA ALA A 138 -9.03 -7.08 -11.69
C ALA A 138 -9.38 -5.59 -11.93
N GLY A 139 -10.23 -5.28 -12.92
CA GLY A 139 -10.68 -3.90 -13.21
C GLY A 139 -9.72 -3.06 -14.02
N GLY A 140 -8.71 -3.68 -14.64
CA GLY A 140 -7.68 -3.02 -15.43
C GLY A 140 -6.42 -2.67 -14.63
N LEU A 141 -5.42 -2.17 -15.35
CA LEU A 141 -4.16 -1.70 -14.78
C LEU A 141 -4.33 -0.32 -14.13
N THR A 142 -3.55 -0.04 -13.09
CA THR A 142 -3.41 1.32 -12.56
C THR A 142 -2.47 2.13 -13.44
N GLU A 143 -2.48 3.45 -13.27
CA GLU A 143 -1.58 4.37 -13.99
C GLU A 143 -0.10 4.10 -13.72
N SER A 144 0.20 3.56 -12.53
CA SER A 144 1.55 3.20 -12.08
C SER A 144 2.02 1.82 -12.51
N ALA A 145 1.23 1.08 -13.29
CA ALA A 145 1.60 -0.26 -13.73
C ALA A 145 2.81 -0.24 -14.67
N TYR A 146 3.84 -1.06 -14.35
CA TYR A 146 5.03 -1.20 -15.16
C TYR A 146 4.78 -2.19 -16.30
N LEU A 147 4.79 -1.68 -17.54
CA LEU A 147 4.40 -2.46 -18.72
C LEU A 147 5.51 -3.36 -19.28
N ASP A 148 6.78 -3.10 -18.89
CA ASP A 148 7.89 -3.89 -19.42
C ASP A 148 8.08 -5.23 -18.71
N GLU A 149 7.63 -5.36 -17.46
CA GLU A 149 7.80 -6.60 -16.71
C GLU A 149 6.60 -6.89 -15.80
N MET A 150 6.16 -8.15 -15.85
CA MET A 150 5.29 -8.75 -14.86
C MET A 150 5.86 -10.10 -14.43
N GLU A 151 5.47 -10.56 -13.26
CA GLU A 151 5.91 -11.83 -12.72
C GLU A 151 4.75 -12.82 -12.67
N ILE A 152 4.97 -14.03 -13.14
CA ILE A 152 4.03 -15.15 -13.04
C ILE A 152 4.67 -16.26 -12.23
N SER A 153 4.09 -16.56 -11.09
CA SER A 153 4.48 -17.69 -10.24
C SER A 153 3.50 -18.83 -10.41
N ARG A 154 3.95 -19.89 -11.04
CA ARG A 154 3.16 -21.10 -11.31
C ARG A 154 3.47 -22.18 -10.32
N PHE A 155 2.42 -22.73 -9.72
CA PHE A 155 2.54 -23.86 -8.81
C PHE A 155 2.63 -25.17 -9.61
N TYR A 156 3.59 -25.99 -9.24
CA TYR A 156 3.67 -27.36 -9.74
C TYR A 156 3.77 -28.35 -8.59
N THR A 157 3.20 -29.53 -8.78
CA THR A 157 3.36 -30.63 -7.85
C THR A 157 3.85 -31.85 -8.63
N ASP A 158 5.00 -32.37 -8.24
CA ASP A 158 5.35 -33.71 -8.61
C ASP A 158 4.51 -34.68 -7.74
N LYS A 159 3.65 -35.48 -8.39
CA LYS A 159 2.62 -36.32 -7.74
C LYS A 159 3.17 -37.23 -6.63
N LYS A 160 4.46 -37.23 -6.37
CA LYS A 160 5.11 -38.16 -5.40
C LYS A 160 5.78 -37.50 -4.20
N THR A 161 6.33 -36.27 -4.25
CA THR A 161 7.18 -35.81 -3.14
C THR A 161 7.37 -34.30 -2.93
N VAL A 162 7.27 -33.46 -3.93
CA VAL A 162 7.64 -32.02 -3.80
C VAL A 162 6.62 -31.12 -4.48
N ALA A 163 6.12 -30.13 -3.73
CA ALA A 163 5.41 -29.00 -4.29
C ALA A 163 6.40 -27.84 -4.43
N GLY A 164 6.40 -27.16 -5.57
CA GLY A 164 7.27 -26.01 -5.82
C GLY A 164 6.56 -24.94 -6.62
N ARG A 165 7.24 -23.82 -6.79
CA ARG A 165 6.80 -22.73 -7.67
C ARG A 165 7.89 -22.43 -8.68
N ASN A 166 7.50 -22.33 -9.94
CA ASN A 166 8.33 -21.76 -11.00
C ASN A 166 7.89 -20.32 -11.23
N THR A 167 8.84 -19.41 -11.14
CA THR A 167 8.59 -17.99 -11.40
C THR A 167 9.25 -17.60 -12.70
N PHE A 168 8.53 -16.91 -13.55
CA PHE A 168 9.03 -16.39 -14.81
C PHE A 168 8.54 -14.94 -15.02
N ILE A 169 9.38 -14.14 -15.68
CA ILE A 169 9.10 -12.74 -15.98
C ILE A 169 8.71 -12.64 -17.45
N GLN A 170 7.68 -11.88 -17.72
CA GLN A 170 7.21 -11.61 -19.07
C GLN A 170 6.92 -10.12 -19.25
N LYS A 171 6.92 -9.67 -20.49
CA LYS A 171 6.59 -8.29 -20.83
C LYS A 171 5.09 -8.12 -20.88
N LEU A 172 4.57 -7.28 -19.98
CA LEU A 172 3.12 -7.08 -19.83
C LEU A 172 2.50 -6.45 -21.09
N SER A 173 3.18 -5.46 -21.71
CA SER A 173 2.69 -4.82 -22.94
C SER A 173 2.45 -5.80 -24.08
N ASP A 174 3.34 -6.77 -24.25
CA ASP A 174 3.23 -7.77 -25.31
C ASP A 174 2.07 -8.73 -25.05
N GLU A 175 1.93 -9.18 -23.78
CA GLU A 175 0.84 -10.03 -23.35
C GLU A 175 -0.52 -9.32 -23.40
N MET A 176 -0.57 -8.01 -23.19
CA MET A 176 -1.82 -7.22 -23.34
C MET A 176 -2.22 -7.01 -24.80
N ALA A 177 -1.25 -6.92 -25.71
CA ALA A 177 -1.49 -6.71 -27.14
C ALA A 177 -1.87 -8.02 -27.84
N ASP A 178 -1.09 -9.10 -27.61
CA ASP A 178 -1.30 -10.42 -28.19
C ASP A 178 -0.83 -11.49 -27.21
N SER A 179 -1.71 -11.85 -26.27
CA SER A 179 -1.36 -12.79 -25.21
C SER A 179 -1.07 -14.18 -25.75
N MET A 180 0.19 -14.59 -25.65
CA MET A 180 0.67 -15.94 -25.96
C MET A 180 0.59 -16.87 -24.76
N THR A 181 0.54 -16.31 -23.55
CA THR A 181 0.59 -17.07 -22.31
C THR A 181 -0.80 -17.46 -21.84
N THR A 182 -1.04 -18.78 -21.83
CA THR A 182 -2.22 -19.33 -21.15
C THR A 182 -1.92 -19.50 -19.66
N LEU A 183 -2.75 -18.91 -18.84
CA LEU A 183 -2.70 -19.04 -17.39
C LEU A 183 -3.21 -20.42 -16.95
N GLN A 184 -2.83 -20.80 -15.75
CA GLN A 184 -3.27 -22.05 -15.12
C GLN A 184 -3.90 -21.76 -13.76
N ALA A 185 -4.75 -22.66 -13.31
CA ALA A 185 -5.28 -22.59 -11.95
C ALA A 185 -4.11 -22.56 -10.94
N LYS A 186 -4.27 -21.78 -9.86
CA LYS A 186 -3.25 -21.51 -8.83
C LYS A 186 -2.07 -20.65 -9.26
N ASP A 187 -2.03 -20.12 -10.49
CA ASP A 187 -1.04 -19.11 -10.86
C ASP A 187 -1.22 -17.85 -9.99
N VAL A 188 -0.09 -17.22 -9.69
CA VAL A 188 -0.04 -15.92 -9.04
C VAL A 188 0.64 -14.96 -10.00
N VAL A 189 -0.10 -13.95 -10.46
CA VAL A 189 0.39 -12.90 -11.36
C VAL A 189 0.65 -11.65 -10.53
N GLN A 190 1.84 -11.09 -10.65
CA GLN A 190 2.20 -9.84 -10.00
C GLN A 190 2.52 -8.77 -11.04
N ILE A 191 1.73 -7.72 -11.06
CA ILE A 191 1.97 -6.54 -11.88
C ILE A 191 2.85 -5.59 -11.08
N ARG A 192 4.04 -5.31 -11.60
CA ARG A 192 5.01 -4.44 -10.94
C ARG A 192 4.59 -2.98 -11.08
N ARG A 193 5.07 -2.15 -10.15
CA ARG A 193 4.96 -0.71 -10.21
C ARG A 193 6.13 -0.11 -10.98
N ILE A 194 5.90 0.95 -11.74
CA ILE A 194 6.98 1.76 -12.31
C ILE A 194 7.91 2.20 -11.18
N PRO A 195 9.22 1.90 -11.25
CA PRO A 195 10.16 2.36 -10.24
C PRO A 195 10.07 3.88 -10.06
N GLN A 196 10.03 4.33 -8.84
CA GLN A 196 9.92 5.76 -8.49
C GLN A 196 8.67 6.46 -9.07
N TRP A 197 7.60 5.70 -9.38
CA TRP A 197 6.33 6.28 -9.80
C TRP A 197 5.86 7.32 -8.79
N TYR A 198 5.76 8.53 -9.28
CA TYR A 198 5.23 9.74 -8.71
C TYR A 198 4.94 9.71 -7.21
N GLU A 199 5.95 9.51 -6.39
CA GLU A 199 5.91 9.92 -5.01
C GLU A 199 6.13 11.42 -5.01
N GLU A 200 5.08 12.18 -4.72
CA GLU A 200 5.22 13.61 -4.46
C GLU A 200 6.09 13.76 -3.21
N LYS A 201 7.38 13.93 -3.44
CA LYS A 201 8.39 14.12 -2.41
C LYS A 201 8.41 15.60 -2.04
N TYR A 202 7.97 15.94 -0.84
CA TYR A 202 7.98 17.32 -0.35
C TYR A 202 8.97 17.50 0.79
N VAL A 203 9.54 18.71 0.84
CA VAL A 203 10.23 19.28 2.00
C VAL A 203 9.40 20.45 2.52
N GLU A 204 9.31 20.60 3.82
CA GLU A 204 8.60 21.69 4.46
C GLU A 204 9.59 22.76 4.96
N LEU A 205 9.42 23.98 4.46
CA LEU A 205 10.14 25.18 4.93
C LEU A 205 9.20 26.04 5.77
N SER A 206 9.58 26.33 7.00
CA SER A 206 8.78 27.11 7.94
C SER A 206 9.62 28.16 8.68
N GLY A 207 8.96 29.22 9.16
CA GLY A 207 9.63 30.36 9.79
C GLY A 207 9.99 31.47 8.82
N GLU A 208 11.15 32.11 8.99
CA GLU A 208 11.57 33.34 8.31
C GLU A 208 12.15 33.05 6.90
N PHE A 209 11.32 32.48 6.03
CA PHE A 209 11.56 32.43 4.58
C PHE A 209 10.68 33.47 3.86
N THR A 210 11.12 33.90 2.68
CA THR A 210 10.29 34.81 1.85
C THR A 210 8.97 34.14 1.47
N PHE A 211 9.00 32.90 1.10
CA PHE A 211 7.80 32.07 0.80
C PHE A 211 7.87 30.76 1.58
N PRO A 212 7.44 30.73 2.86
CA PRO A 212 7.40 29.47 3.61
C PRO A 212 6.31 28.56 3.05
N GLY A 213 6.53 27.23 3.12
CA GLY A 213 5.57 26.24 2.64
C GLY A 213 6.21 24.90 2.26
N ARG A 214 5.44 24.08 1.54
CA ARG A 214 5.88 22.77 1.07
C ARG A 214 6.43 22.89 -0.35
N TYR A 215 7.63 22.36 -0.56
CA TYR A 215 8.33 22.38 -1.84
C TYR A 215 8.54 20.95 -2.37
N LEU A 216 8.16 20.74 -3.61
CA LEU A 216 8.44 19.49 -4.29
C LEU A 216 9.95 19.31 -4.46
N VAL A 217 10.45 18.13 -4.09
CA VAL A 217 11.88 17.78 -4.15
C VAL A 217 12.11 16.79 -5.28
N ARG A 218 13.17 17.01 -6.05
CA ARG A 218 13.71 16.08 -7.05
C ARG A 218 14.87 15.32 -6.43
N ASP A 219 15.14 14.13 -6.94
CA ASP A 219 16.32 13.38 -6.51
C ASP A 219 17.60 14.18 -6.84
N GLY A 220 18.43 14.41 -5.82
CA GLY A 220 19.64 15.22 -5.89
C GLY A 220 19.46 16.72 -5.62
N ASP A 221 18.24 17.21 -5.33
CA ASP A 221 18.05 18.58 -4.87
C ASP A 221 18.79 18.79 -3.54
N SER A 222 19.53 19.89 -3.45
CA SER A 222 20.18 20.30 -2.21
C SER A 222 19.26 21.21 -1.36
N LEU A 223 19.59 21.34 -0.08
CA LEU A 223 18.90 22.25 0.81
C LEU A 223 18.96 23.68 0.29
N LYS A 224 20.08 24.09 -0.31
CA LYS A 224 20.28 25.38 -0.94
C LYS A 224 19.29 25.61 -2.09
N ASP A 225 19.11 24.61 -2.98
CA ASP A 225 18.20 24.75 -4.12
C ASP A 225 16.76 24.97 -3.67
N VAL A 226 16.35 24.28 -2.58
CA VAL A 226 14.99 24.42 -2.03
C VAL A 226 14.82 25.82 -1.40
N ILE A 227 15.82 26.32 -0.66
CA ILE A 227 15.78 27.65 -0.05
C ILE A 227 15.78 28.73 -1.13
N GLU A 228 16.55 28.59 -2.20
CA GLU A 228 16.54 29.54 -3.33
C GLU A 228 15.16 29.60 -4.01
N ARG A 229 14.49 28.43 -4.18
CA ARG A 229 13.11 28.39 -4.68
C ARG A 229 12.11 29.05 -3.74
N ALA A 230 12.38 29.04 -2.43
CA ALA A 230 11.59 29.75 -1.43
C ALA A 230 11.87 31.25 -1.38
N GLY A 231 12.68 31.78 -2.29
CA GLY A 231 13.04 33.20 -2.33
C GLY A 231 14.06 33.62 -1.27
N GLY A 232 14.74 32.66 -0.63
CA GLY A 232 15.72 32.89 0.42
C GLY A 232 15.07 33.23 1.76
N PHE A 233 15.88 33.84 2.62
CA PHE A 233 15.50 34.24 3.97
C PHE A 233 14.96 35.67 4.01
N THR A 234 14.12 35.97 5.01
CA THR A 234 13.73 37.36 5.32
C THR A 234 14.87 38.08 6.05
N ASP A 235 14.80 39.42 6.10
CA ASP A 235 15.75 40.23 6.84
C ASP A 235 15.74 39.99 8.36
N LEU A 236 14.71 39.34 8.85
CA LEU A 236 14.50 38.98 10.26
C LEU A 236 14.94 37.54 10.60
N ALA A 237 15.37 36.79 9.62
CA ALA A 237 15.78 35.43 9.81
C ALA A 237 17.04 35.27 10.67
N TYR A 238 17.09 34.20 11.44
CA TYR A 238 18.30 33.80 12.17
C TYR A 238 18.74 32.39 11.75
N PRO A 239 19.44 32.24 10.61
CA PRO A 239 19.85 30.94 10.07
C PRO A 239 20.75 30.12 11.01
N GLY A 240 21.55 30.80 11.87
CA GLY A 240 22.41 30.13 12.86
C GLY A 240 21.65 29.35 13.94
N ALA A 241 20.34 29.59 14.11
CA ALA A 241 19.49 28.85 15.03
C ALA A 241 18.47 27.95 14.27
N ALA A 242 18.73 27.66 13.02
CA ALA A 242 17.86 26.81 12.21
C ALA A 242 17.76 25.38 12.79
N VAL A 243 16.60 24.80 12.65
CA VAL A 243 16.32 23.41 13.05
C VAL A 243 15.97 22.62 11.81
N PHE A 244 16.82 21.67 11.47
CA PHE A 244 16.62 20.75 10.39
C PHE A 244 16.24 19.38 10.95
N ILE A 245 15.09 18.86 10.54
CA ILE A 245 14.56 17.58 10.99
C ILE A 245 14.45 16.64 9.79
N ARG A 246 14.99 15.45 9.93
CA ARG A 246 14.95 14.39 8.93
C ARG A 246 14.12 13.21 9.45
N GLU A 247 13.07 12.83 8.73
CA GLU A 247 12.16 11.77 9.14
C GLU A 247 12.88 10.42 9.34
N SER A 248 13.83 10.09 8.48
CA SER A 248 14.59 8.85 8.59
C SER A 248 15.42 8.78 9.88
N VAL A 249 15.94 9.92 10.33
CA VAL A 249 16.67 10.04 11.61
C VAL A 249 15.68 10.00 12.77
N ALA A 250 14.55 10.66 12.67
CA ALA A 250 13.48 10.64 13.67
C ALA A 250 12.98 9.20 13.92
N THR A 251 12.72 8.46 12.85
CA THR A 251 12.28 7.07 12.92
C THR A 251 13.34 6.17 13.59
N LYS A 252 14.61 6.37 13.26
CA LYS A 252 15.72 5.62 13.83
C LYS A 252 15.87 5.88 15.33
N ASN A 253 15.84 7.16 15.72
CA ASN A 253 15.90 7.57 17.11
C ASN A 253 14.72 7.02 17.92
N GLN A 254 13.51 7.04 17.34
CA GLN A 254 12.32 6.49 17.98
C GLN A 254 12.43 4.95 18.17
N GLN A 255 12.99 4.24 17.19
CA GLN A 255 13.23 2.80 17.32
C GLN A 255 14.26 2.49 18.41
N GLU A 256 15.32 3.29 18.53
CA GLU A 256 16.34 3.14 19.57
C GLU A 256 15.76 3.43 20.96
N LEU A 257 14.95 4.50 21.10
CA LEU A 257 14.23 4.78 22.35
C LEU A 257 13.35 3.61 22.77
N LYS A 258 12.53 3.07 21.86
CA LYS A 258 11.70 1.89 22.15
C LYS A 258 12.52 0.66 22.55
N ARG A 259 13.71 0.48 21.97
CA ARG A 259 14.62 -0.59 22.38
C ARG A 259 15.15 -0.36 23.80
N LEU A 260 15.52 0.89 24.11
CA LEU A 260 16.00 1.29 25.43
C LEU A 260 14.92 1.11 26.49
N GLU A 261 13.71 1.58 26.23
CA GLU A 261 12.54 1.38 27.10
C GLU A 261 12.29 -0.11 27.40
N LYS A 262 12.34 -0.94 26.35
CA LYS A 262 12.17 -2.39 26.50
C LYS A 262 13.32 -3.04 27.31
N ALA A 263 14.53 -2.56 27.13
CA ALA A 263 15.69 -3.06 27.88
C ALA A 263 15.60 -2.66 29.37
N LEU A 264 15.22 -1.40 29.65
CA LEU A 264 14.99 -0.90 30.99
C LEU A 264 13.84 -1.63 31.69
N GLY A 265 12.72 -1.88 30.97
CA GLY A 265 11.60 -2.67 31.48
C GLY A 265 12.02 -4.08 31.90
N LYS A 266 12.84 -4.76 31.07
CA LYS A 266 13.38 -6.08 31.43
C LYS A 266 14.30 -6.05 32.66
N GLN A 267 15.16 -5.03 32.75
CA GLN A 267 16.03 -4.87 33.93
C GLN A 267 15.22 -4.62 35.20
N LEU A 268 14.13 -3.85 35.07
CA LEU A 268 13.20 -3.59 36.17
C LEU A 268 12.49 -4.87 36.62
N GLU A 269 12.00 -5.67 35.68
CA GLU A 269 11.38 -6.98 35.97
C GLU A 269 12.35 -7.92 36.69
N ILE A 270 13.60 -7.98 36.23
CA ILE A 270 14.66 -8.79 36.89
C ILE A 270 14.96 -8.26 38.29
N ALA A 271 15.04 -6.95 38.47
CA ALA A 271 15.28 -6.32 39.77
C ALA A 271 14.12 -6.57 40.75
N MET A 272 12.88 -6.50 40.26
CA MET A 272 11.67 -6.83 41.06
C MET A 272 11.63 -8.31 41.43
N ALA A 273 11.96 -9.22 40.50
CA ALA A 273 12.03 -10.65 40.78
C ALA A 273 13.14 -10.99 41.80
N ALA A 274 14.31 -10.39 41.68
CA ALA A 274 15.43 -10.54 42.65
C ALA A 274 15.01 -10.03 44.05
N LYS A 275 14.27 -8.89 44.11
CA LYS A 275 13.77 -8.34 45.38
C LYS A 275 12.72 -9.26 46.03
N ALA A 276 11.85 -9.86 45.23
CA ALA A 276 10.85 -10.81 45.73
C ALA A 276 11.53 -12.06 46.34
N MET A 277 12.66 -12.52 45.76
CA MET A 277 13.42 -13.61 46.28
C MET A 277 14.19 -13.23 47.57
N THR A 278 14.75 -12.01 47.66
CA THR A 278 15.46 -11.55 48.86
C THR A 278 14.51 -11.19 50.02
N ALA A 279 13.31 -10.75 49.76
CA ALA A 279 12.27 -10.51 50.80
C ALA A 279 11.90 -11.82 51.53
N THR A 280 12.06 -12.97 50.91
CA THR A 280 11.85 -14.29 51.52
C THR A 280 12.99 -14.68 52.47
N ILE A 281 14.16 -14.02 52.43
CA ILE A 281 15.36 -14.36 53.22
C ILE A 281 15.64 -13.33 54.32
N GLY A 282 14.79 -12.31 54.53
CA GLY A 282 14.83 -11.42 55.71
C GLY A 282 15.94 -10.35 55.70
N THR A 283 16.58 -10.04 54.57
CA THR A 283 17.56 -8.96 54.47
C THR A 283 16.91 -7.70 53.84
N GLN A 284 17.03 -6.55 54.56
CA GLN A 284 16.58 -5.24 54.04
C GLN A 284 17.52 -4.76 52.91
N ALA A 285 17.12 -5.01 51.69
CA ALA A 285 17.72 -4.36 50.54
C ALA A 285 16.97 -3.06 50.22
N THR A 286 17.65 -1.93 50.21
CA THR A 286 17.14 -0.63 49.80
C THR A 286 16.58 -0.72 48.36
N ALA A 287 15.32 -0.39 48.19
CA ALA A 287 14.67 -0.36 46.87
C ALA A 287 15.34 0.70 45.98
N PRO A 288 15.59 0.42 44.71
CA PRO A 288 15.91 1.48 43.76
C PRO A 288 14.74 2.45 43.72
N ASP A 289 15.05 3.74 43.73
CA ASP A 289 14.12 4.85 43.75
C ASP A 289 13.38 4.90 42.40
N MET A 290 12.16 4.33 42.38
CA MET A 290 11.35 4.20 41.17
C MET A 290 11.02 5.56 40.54
N ASP A 291 10.90 6.60 41.37
CA ASP A 291 10.63 7.96 40.90
C ASP A 291 11.81 8.53 40.10
N LYS A 292 13.06 8.12 40.41
CA LYS A 292 14.22 8.53 39.65
C LYS A 292 14.33 7.84 38.28
N ILE A 293 13.81 6.62 38.15
CA ILE A 293 13.86 5.87 36.88
C ILE A 293 12.76 6.37 35.94
N THR A 294 11.60 6.70 36.47
CA THR A 294 10.47 7.21 35.68
C THR A 294 10.73 8.65 35.18
N ASN A 295 11.46 9.46 35.96
CA ASN A 295 11.85 10.83 35.61
C ASN A 295 13.06 10.92 34.66
N LEU A 296 13.71 9.79 34.33
CA LEU A 296 14.82 9.77 33.35
C LEU A 296 14.36 9.83 31.90
N ILE A 297 13.04 9.67 31.65
CA ILE A 297 12.43 9.80 30.32
C ILE A 297 11.38 10.93 30.42
N GLU A 298 11.84 12.17 30.40
CA GLU A 298 10.92 13.30 30.31
C GLU A 298 10.32 13.38 28.90
N PRO A 299 9.02 13.75 28.79
CA PRO A 299 8.38 13.99 27.48
C PRO A 299 9.07 15.06 26.62
N GLY A 300 9.96 15.86 27.22
CA GLY A 300 10.75 16.88 26.56
C GLY A 300 11.82 16.35 25.60
N ASP A 301 12.33 15.14 25.84
CA ASP A 301 13.35 14.53 24.97
C ASP A 301 12.82 14.13 23.58
N MET A 302 11.50 14.08 23.41
CA MET A 302 10.87 13.82 22.12
C MET A 302 11.00 15.01 21.13
N ALA A 303 11.21 16.22 21.60
CA ALA A 303 11.34 17.42 20.77
C ALA A 303 12.64 17.47 19.94
N GLY A 304 13.62 16.61 20.27
CA GLY A 304 14.89 16.50 19.55
C GLY A 304 14.98 15.35 18.54
N LEU A 305 13.92 14.53 18.42
CA LEU A 305 13.93 13.39 17.52
C LEU A 305 14.05 13.81 16.05
N GLY A 306 15.04 13.27 15.37
CA GLY A 306 15.26 13.56 13.95
C GLY A 306 16.06 14.83 13.65
N ARG A 307 16.46 15.59 14.67
CA ARG A 307 17.25 16.81 14.47
C ARG A 307 18.62 16.48 13.91
N VAL A 308 18.97 17.12 12.79
CA VAL A 308 20.27 17.03 12.15
C VAL A 308 20.98 18.38 12.35
N ALA A 309 22.19 18.35 12.89
CA ALA A 309 23.00 19.56 13.02
C ALA A 309 23.51 19.99 11.64
N ILE A 310 23.16 21.19 11.22
CA ILE A 310 23.61 21.79 9.97
C ILE A 310 24.07 23.22 10.23
N ASP A 311 25.06 23.68 9.49
CA ASP A 311 25.42 25.08 9.38
C ASP A 311 24.89 25.64 8.07
N LEU A 312 23.73 26.32 8.14
CA LEU A 312 23.11 26.88 6.94
C LEU A 312 23.96 27.93 6.27
N MET A 313 24.77 28.70 7.03
CA MET A 313 25.61 29.75 6.45
C MET A 313 26.76 29.12 5.65
N ALA A 314 27.38 28.07 6.17
CA ALA A 314 28.42 27.32 5.46
C ALA A 314 27.91 26.63 4.18
N GLN A 315 26.64 26.22 4.15
CA GLN A 315 26.00 25.65 2.94
C GLN A 315 25.89 26.68 1.80
N PHE A 316 25.70 27.99 2.13
CA PHE A 316 25.59 29.05 1.13
C PHE A 316 26.95 29.58 0.70
N SER A 317 27.95 29.58 1.58
CA SER A 317 29.32 30.04 1.26
C SER A 317 30.08 29.05 0.37
N GLY A 318 29.63 27.81 0.29
CA GLY A 318 30.34 26.75 -0.43
C GLY A 318 31.52 26.15 0.35
N GLU A 319 31.59 26.41 1.64
CA GLU A 319 32.65 25.90 2.53
C GLU A 319 32.43 24.43 2.96
N GLN A 320 31.20 23.95 2.80
CA GLN A 320 30.83 22.57 3.10
C GLN A 320 30.11 21.90 1.94
N ASP A 321 30.14 20.57 1.90
CA ASP A 321 29.35 19.81 0.94
C ASP A 321 27.87 20.11 1.12
N GLN A 322 27.17 20.26 -0.01
CA GLN A 322 25.75 20.57 0.00
C GLN A 322 24.97 19.41 0.61
N VAL A 323 24.07 19.72 1.54
CA VAL A 323 23.19 18.75 2.16
C VAL A 323 22.05 18.41 1.19
N GLU A 324 21.99 17.19 0.74
CA GLU A 324 20.88 16.66 -0.05
C GLU A 324 19.62 16.59 0.82
N VAL A 325 18.49 17.00 0.26
CA VAL A 325 17.18 16.93 0.92
C VAL A 325 16.45 15.64 0.55
N PHE A 326 15.71 15.10 1.51
CA PHE A 326 14.91 13.90 1.35
C PHE A 326 13.44 14.18 1.59
N PRO A 327 12.54 13.33 1.12
CA PRO A 327 11.10 13.46 1.38
C PRO A 327 10.79 13.59 2.87
N ASN A 328 9.87 14.49 3.21
CA ASN A 328 9.43 14.82 4.56
C ASN A 328 10.50 15.45 5.47
N ASP A 329 11.64 15.88 4.91
CA ASP A 329 12.55 16.75 5.65
C ASP A 329 11.85 18.07 5.97
N THR A 330 12.10 18.60 7.15
CA THR A 330 11.55 19.89 7.61
C THR A 330 12.66 20.82 8.03
N LEU A 331 12.65 22.05 7.52
CA LEU A 331 13.56 23.10 7.93
C LEU A 331 12.75 24.24 8.55
N PHE A 332 13.07 24.56 9.78
CA PHE A 332 12.54 25.74 10.48
C PHE A 332 13.65 26.75 10.72
N VAL A 333 13.44 27.98 10.28
CA VAL A 333 14.35 29.11 10.54
C VAL A 333 13.62 30.11 11.44
N PRO A 334 14.08 30.25 12.69
CA PRO A 334 13.46 31.20 13.61
C PRO A 334 13.80 32.68 13.25
N ARG A 335 13.01 33.55 13.81
CA ARG A 335 13.30 35.00 13.80
C ARG A 335 14.46 35.29 14.73
N LYS A 336 15.31 36.26 14.36
CA LYS A 336 16.37 36.78 15.20
C LYS A 336 15.75 37.28 16.53
N PRO A 337 16.17 36.73 17.70
CA PRO A 337 15.61 37.16 18.97
C PRO A 337 16.08 38.58 19.30
N ALA A 338 15.19 39.37 19.88
CA ALA A 338 15.55 40.71 20.35
C ALA A 338 16.27 40.67 21.70
N THR A 339 15.98 39.66 22.52
CA THR A 339 16.51 39.50 23.87
C THR A 339 16.78 38.03 24.21
N VAL A 340 17.76 37.82 25.08
CA VAL A 340 18.08 36.52 25.69
C VAL A 340 17.75 36.57 27.17
N GLN A 341 17.02 35.57 27.67
CA GLN A 341 16.75 35.43 29.08
C GLN A 341 17.77 34.47 29.71
N ILE A 342 18.40 34.89 30.80
CA ILE A 342 19.27 34.07 31.60
C ILE A 342 18.50 33.64 32.84
N LEU A 343 18.27 32.33 32.97
CA LEU A 343 17.51 31.68 34.03
C LEU A 343 18.35 30.59 34.69
N GLY A 344 18.08 30.29 35.97
CA GLY A 344 18.74 29.20 36.73
C GLY A 344 19.58 29.70 37.86
N GLU A 345 20.73 29.03 38.17
CA GLU A 345 21.63 29.36 39.26
C GLU A 345 22.53 30.57 38.91
N VAL A 346 21.90 31.71 38.66
CA VAL A 346 22.59 32.99 38.41
C VAL A 346 22.23 33.99 39.49
N GLN A 347 23.13 34.95 39.78
CA GLN A 347 22.89 35.97 40.82
C GLN A 347 21.60 36.79 40.60
N MET A 348 21.26 37.06 39.38
CA MET A 348 19.99 37.73 38.99
C MET A 348 19.49 37.17 37.68
N ASN A 349 18.23 36.73 37.65
CA ASN A 349 17.52 36.44 36.41
C ASN A 349 17.32 37.75 35.66
N SER A 350 17.85 37.86 34.44
CA SER A 350 17.75 39.07 33.64
C SER A 350 17.58 38.79 32.17
N ALA A 351 16.97 39.76 31.48
CA ALA A 351 16.90 39.75 30.01
C ALA A 351 17.96 40.69 29.47
N HIS A 352 18.77 40.23 28.54
CA HIS A 352 19.79 41.02 27.83
C HIS A 352 19.39 41.17 26.36
N VAL A 353 19.78 42.29 25.77
CA VAL A 353 19.64 42.49 24.32
C VAL A 353 20.50 41.47 23.62
N PHE A 354 19.93 40.78 22.62
CA PHE A 354 20.67 39.83 21.80
C PHE A 354 21.62 40.60 20.88
N ASP A 355 22.92 40.35 21.02
CA ASP A 355 23.96 40.82 20.12
C ASP A 355 24.56 39.64 19.37
N SER A 356 24.61 39.73 18.04
CA SER A 356 25.13 38.68 17.15
C SER A 356 26.50 39.08 16.61
N GLU A 357 27.48 39.41 17.48
CA GLU A 357 28.87 39.44 17.00
C GLU A 357 29.38 38.08 16.60
#